data_f9000b3379a315635bfc71cc3cc908c8
#
_entry.id   f9000b3379a315635bfc71cc3cc908c8
#
_cell.length_a   1.000
_cell.length_b   1.000
_cell.length_c   1.000
_cell.angle_alpha   90.00
_cell.angle_beta   90.00
_cell.angle_gamma   90.00
#
_symmetry.space_group_name_H-M   'P 1'
#
loop_
_entity.id
_entity.type
_entity.pdbx_description
1 polymer ?
#
loop_
_entity_poly.entity_id
_entity_poly.type
_entity_poly.pdbx_seq_one_letter_code
_entity_poly.pdbx_strand_id
1 'polypeptide(L)'
;MTERLISADNHIDMTYCPPDLWTDAAPREWKTLVPRTEERADGLHWIVDGVDKGMWNGVGPGFGKYEKGSFTHVDEMADLGFVWDYRRGAVSRPTTPDLRIKDLDRDDVYAEVIYGCLLTNEIIADHAIRDWTDTVYNDWVSDFARKSDPNRVFPLALVPNTTPQSAAAEVRRCAKMGLRGGDLAFKGMGLPLWHHDWDALWQASAECKFPISFHSTGFKAVRAPDTPAMEKEYFTEWRLVRSALFQLDTMEVLVSMLASGACERFPEFNFVLGESGVTWLPYVFDRLDTEYHDRGRAIGLKMKPSDYFRRQGYVTYQQDKFLEPIVPLIGEDRIMWGSDYPHPDCVWPDSRKVLGENLAGFSESTRRKIVHDNVAALYNIR
;
A
#
# COMPACT_ATOMS: atom_id res chain seq x y z
N MET A 1 -8.66 -25.17 -3.38
CA MET A 1 -9.02 -24.24 -2.33
C MET A 1 -10.49 -23.85 -2.52
N THR A 2 -11.29 -23.95 -1.46
CA THR A 2 -12.74 -23.64 -1.46
C THR A 2 -13.05 -22.34 -0.72
N GLU A 3 -12.02 -21.75 -0.09
CA GLU A 3 -12.11 -20.52 0.69
C GLU A 3 -12.42 -19.32 -0.21
N ARG A 4 -13.20 -18.37 0.30
CA ARG A 4 -13.32 -17.04 -0.31
C ARG A 4 -11.98 -16.32 -0.16
N LEU A 5 -11.41 -15.85 -1.27
CA LEU A 5 -10.17 -15.08 -1.24
C LEU A 5 -10.48 -13.62 -0.96
N ILE A 6 -9.75 -13.02 -0.02
CA ILE A 6 -9.74 -11.57 0.18
C ILE A 6 -8.31 -11.08 -0.04
N SER A 7 -8.10 -10.27 -1.07
CA SER A 7 -6.81 -9.62 -1.28
C SER A 7 -6.62 -8.50 -0.26
N ALA A 8 -5.59 -8.60 0.56
CA ALA A 8 -5.25 -7.58 1.54
C ALA A 8 -4.39 -6.45 0.96
N ASP A 9 -4.06 -6.54 -0.34
CA ASP A 9 -3.12 -5.63 -1.01
C ASP A 9 -3.44 -5.57 -2.51
N ASN A 10 -4.19 -4.55 -2.87
CA ASN A 10 -4.50 -4.15 -4.23
C ASN A 10 -4.39 -2.62 -4.32
N HIS A 11 -4.40 -2.05 -5.52
CA HIS A 11 -4.04 -0.65 -5.71
C HIS A 11 -5.03 0.18 -6.51
N ILE A 12 -5.07 1.46 -6.16
CA ILE A 12 -5.47 2.58 -7.01
C ILE A 12 -4.36 3.61 -6.97
N ASP A 13 -3.39 3.46 -7.87
CA ASP A 13 -2.33 4.44 -8.02
C ASP A 13 -2.82 5.73 -8.65
N MET A 14 -2.05 6.80 -8.47
CA MET A 14 -2.34 8.09 -9.05
C MET A 14 -2.56 8.03 -10.57
N THR A 15 -1.82 7.17 -11.29
CA THR A 15 -1.97 7.01 -12.74
C THR A 15 -3.39 6.66 -13.15
N TYR A 16 -4.15 5.97 -12.29
CA TYR A 16 -5.52 5.54 -12.56
C TYR A 16 -6.59 6.47 -12.01
N CYS A 17 -6.24 7.45 -11.20
CA CYS A 17 -7.20 8.42 -10.68
C CYS A 17 -7.86 9.23 -11.80
N PRO A 18 -9.11 9.74 -11.62
CA PRO A 18 -9.71 10.65 -12.57
C PRO A 18 -8.76 11.83 -12.87
N PRO A 19 -8.58 12.20 -14.14
CA PRO A 19 -7.55 13.18 -14.55
C PRO A 19 -7.79 14.57 -13.97
N ASP A 20 -9.00 14.88 -13.58
CA ASP A 20 -9.47 16.17 -13.03
C ASP A 20 -9.85 16.10 -11.54
N LEU A 21 -9.60 14.95 -10.88
CA LEU A 21 -9.98 14.70 -9.48
C LEU A 21 -9.71 15.88 -8.54
N TRP A 22 -8.49 16.37 -8.53
CA TRP A 22 -8.08 17.46 -7.65
C TRP A 22 -8.39 18.84 -8.22
N THR A 23 -8.27 19.03 -9.54
CA THR A 23 -8.55 20.32 -10.15
C THR A 23 -10.00 20.71 -10.11
N ASP A 24 -10.93 19.75 -10.16
CA ASP A 24 -12.37 20.04 -10.04
C ASP A 24 -12.75 20.46 -8.62
N ALA A 25 -12.13 19.83 -7.62
CA ALA A 25 -12.36 20.13 -6.22
C ALA A 25 -11.63 21.42 -5.74
N ALA A 26 -10.54 21.81 -6.43
CA ALA A 26 -9.65 22.85 -5.96
C ALA A 26 -10.25 24.27 -6.07
N PRO A 27 -10.04 25.13 -5.05
CA PRO A 27 -10.29 26.56 -5.18
C PRO A 27 -9.44 27.13 -6.33
N ARG A 28 -9.90 28.25 -6.91
CA ARG A 28 -9.32 28.83 -8.14
C ARG A 28 -7.81 29.06 -8.02
N GLU A 29 -7.36 29.55 -6.89
CA GLU A 29 -5.96 29.86 -6.60
C GLU A 29 -5.08 28.62 -6.47
N TRP A 30 -5.65 27.44 -6.22
CA TRP A 30 -4.91 26.18 -6.05
C TRP A 30 -4.88 25.30 -7.29
N LYS A 31 -5.68 25.61 -8.33
CA LYS A 31 -5.81 24.74 -9.51
C LYS A 31 -4.50 24.43 -10.25
N THR A 32 -3.49 25.30 -10.13
CA THR A 32 -2.16 25.09 -10.71
C THR A 32 -1.15 24.44 -9.75
N LEU A 33 -1.50 24.34 -8.47
CA LEU A 33 -0.64 23.84 -7.41
C LEU A 33 -0.94 22.37 -7.06
N VAL A 34 -2.22 21.97 -7.20
CA VAL A 34 -2.66 20.61 -6.96
C VAL A 34 -2.22 19.66 -8.09
N PRO A 35 -2.23 18.34 -7.85
CA PRO A 35 -2.04 17.37 -8.93
C PRO A 35 -3.05 17.61 -10.06
N ARG A 36 -2.57 17.65 -11.29
CA ARG A 36 -3.37 17.94 -12.49
C ARG A 36 -2.82 17.20 -13.70
N THR A 37 -3.65 17.05 -14.71
CA THR A 37 -3.19 16.52 -15.99
C THR A 37 -2.96 17.64 -17.00
N GLU A 38 -1.96 17.45 -17.85
CA GLU A 38 -1.68 18.32 -19.00
C GLU A 38 -1.55 17.47 -20.27
N GLU A 39 -2.05 18.01 -21.41
CA GLU A 39 -1.94 17.35 -22.69
C GLU A 39 -0.48 17.40 -23.20
N ARG A 40 0.02 16.26 -23.66
CA ARG A 40 1.31 16.09 -24.34
C ARG A 40 1.07 15.44 -25.70
N ALA A 41 2.12 15.32 -26.51
CA ALA A 41 2.02 14.73 -27.84
C ALA A 41 1.57 13.26 -27.85
N ASP A 42 1.83 12.55 -26.77
CA ASP A 42 1.54 11.12 -26.58
C ASP A 42 0.35 10.84 -25.66
N GLY A 43 -0.25 11.87 -25.03
CA GLY A 43 -1.45 11.73 -24.20
C GLY A 43 -1.48 12.70 -23.02
N LEU A 44 -2.37 12.41 -22.07
CA LEU A 44 -2.44 13.17 -20.82
C LEU A 44 -1.33 12.74 -19.87
N HIS A 45 -0.64 13.69 -19.27
CA HIS A 45 0.41 13.46 -18.27
C HIS A 45 0.03 14.09 -16.94
N TRP A 46 0.36 13.39 -15.85
CA TRP A 46 0.26 13.92 -14.51
C TRP A 46 1.37 14.92 -14.22
N ILE A 47 0.99 16.10 -13.78
CA ILE A 47 1.89 17.13 -13.27
C ILE A 47 1.64 17.28 -11.78
N VAL A 48 2.68 17.04 -10.97
CA VAL A 48 2.61 17.13 -9.52
C VAL A 48 3.78 17.98 -9.04
N ASP A 49 3.48 19.03 -8.29
CA ASP A 49 4.45 20.01 -7.81
C ASP A 49 5.35 20.58 -8.93
N GLY A 50 4.75 20.82 -10.11
CA GLY A 50 5.43 21.31 -11.31
C GLY A 50 6.25 20.28 -12.08
N VAL A 51 6.31 19.03 -11.64
CA VAL A 51 7.08 17.96 -12.26
C VAL A 51 6.17 17.04 -13.07
N ASP A 52 6.53 16.78 -14.33
CA ASP A 52 5.89 15.76 -15.16
C ASP A 52 6.25 14.37 -14.63
N LYS A 53 5.25 13.63 -14.20
CA LYS A 53 5.39 12.30 -13.60
C LYS A 53 5.20 11.17 -14.61
N GLY A 54 4.62 11.47 -15.78
CA GLY A 54 4.29 10.51 -16.83
C GLY A 54 2.80 10.37 -17.09
N MET A 55 2.42 9.31 -17.77
CA MET A 55 1.11 9.19 -18.40
C MET A 55 -0.03 8.95 -17.42
N TRP A 56 -1.14 9.64 -17.62
CA TRP A 56 -2.43 9.22 -17.08
C TRP A 56 -2.82 7.87 -17.68
N ASN A 57 -3.38 6.99 -16.86
CA ASN A 57 -3.73 5.62 -17.25
C ASN A 57 -2.54 4.85 -17.82
N GLY A 58 -1.34 5.13 -17.33
CA GLY A 58 -0.11 4.44 -17.67
C GLY A 58 0.04 3.10 -16.94
N VAL A 59 1.10 2.38 -17.26
CA VAL A 59 1.39 1.07 -16.66
C VAL A 59 1.94 1.23 -15.25
N GLY A 60 1.12 0.87 -14.26
CA GLY A 60 1.48 0.81 -12.83
C GLY A 60 1.94 2.15 -12.24
N PRO A 61 2.55 2.12 -11.06
CA PRO A 61 2.96 3.32 -10.33
C PRO A 61 4.09 4.10 -11.03
N GLY A 62 4.70 3.53 -12.07
CA GLY A 62 5.73 4.17 -12.88
C GLY A 62 5.20 5.11 -13.96
N PHE A 63 3.89 5.22 -14.16
CA PHE A 63 3.25 6.07 -15.19
C PHE A 63 3.76 5.83 -16.61
N GLY A 64 4.30 4.63 -16.86
CA GLY A 64 4.90 4.28 -18.15
C GLY A 64 3.87 4.10 -19.26
N LYS A 65 4.29 4.34 -20.49
CA LYS A 65 3.51 3.95 -21.66
C LYS A 65 3.51 2.44 -21.83
N TYR A 66 2.33 1.87 -22.10
CA TYR A 66 2.27 0.46 -22.49
C TYR A 66 2.91 0.28 -23.88
N GLU A 67 3.85 -0.62 -23.94
CA GLU A 67 4.47 -1.09 -25.19
C GLU A 67 4.50 -2.60 -25.19
N LYS A 68 3.86 -3.22 -26.20
CA LYS A 68 3.82 -4.69 -26.32
C LYS A 68 5.24 -5.26 -26.38
N GLY A 69 5.50 -6.29 -25.58
CA GLY A 69 6.80 -6.95 -25.46
C GLY A 69 7.73 -6.35 -24.39
N SER A 70 7.29 -5.32 -23.67
CA SER A 70 8.11 -4.74 -22.57
C SER A 70 8.07 -5.58 -21.28
N PHE A 71 6.90 -6.17 -20.96
CA PHE A 71 6.70 -7.04 -19.81
C PHE A 71 5.72 -8.16 -20.18
N THR A 72 6.13 -9.41 -20.03
CA THR A 72 5.31 -10.58 -20.38
C THR A 72 3.94 -10.54 -19.68
N HIS A 73 3.92 -10.30 -18.38
CA HIS A 73 2.68 -10.28 -17.61
C HIS A 73 1.73 -9.14 -18.02
N VAL A 74 2.27 -7.95 -18.32
CA VAL A 74 1.49 -6.81 -18.83
C VAL A 74 0.86 -7.13 -20.18
N ASP A 75 1.58 -7.83 -21.07
CA ASP A 75 1.03 -8.30 -22.33
C ASP A 75 -0.10 -9.32 -22.12
N GLU A 76 0.04 -10.25 -21.18
CA GLU A 76 -1.01 -11.20 -20.81
C GLU A 76 -2.25 -10.51 -20.27
N MET A 77 -2.09 -9.51 -19.40
CA MET A 77 -3.20 -8.67 -18.93
C MET A 77 -3.90 -7.94 -20.09
N ALA A 78 -3.13 -7.38 -21.03
CA ALA A 78 -3.65 -6.70 -22.21
C ALA A 78 -4.43 -7.66 -23.13
N ASP A 79 -3.90 -8.87 -23.37
CA ASP A 79 -4.55 -9.90 -24.18
C ASP A 79 -5.86 -10.40 -23.52
N LEU A 80 -5.98 -10.30 -22.19
CA LEU A 80 -7.21 -10.55 -21.43
C LEU A 80 -8.18 -9.36 -21.40
N GLY A 81 -7.83 -8.25 -22.07
CA GLY A 81 -8.68 -7.07 -22.23
C GLY A 81 -8.47 -5.98 -21.18
N PHE A 82 -7.39 -6.06 -20.41
CA PHE A 82 -6.93 -4.90 -19.65
C PHE A 82 -6.25 -3.95 -20.62
N VAL A 83 -6.76 -2.72 -20.74
CA VAL A 83 -6.29 -1.74 -21.73
C VAL A 83 -5.71 -0.54 -21.00
N TRP A 84 -4.44 -0.26 -21.25
CA TRP A 84 -3.80 1.01 -20.94
C TRP A 84 -4.01 1.95 -22.14
N ASP A 85 -5.08 2.73 -22.09
CA ASP A 85 -5.39 3.70 -23.16
C ASP A 85 -5.09 5.11 -22.64
N TYR A 86 -4.10 5.74 -23.22
CA TYR A 86 -3.63 7.08 -22.85
C TYR A 86 -4.36 8.20 -23.60
N ARG A 87 -5.27 7.84 -24.50
CA ARG A 87 -5.96 8.82 -25.32
C ARG A 87 -7.03 9.53 -24.51
N ARG A 88 -7.27 10.76 -24.86
CA ARG A 88 -8.29 11.58 -24.25
C ARG A 88 -9.67 10.88 -24.31
N GLY A 89 -10.35 10.83 -23.17
CA GLY A 89 -11.65 10.19 -23.03
C GLY A 89 -11.59 8.67 -22.85
N ALA A 90 -10.40 8.07 -22.72
CA ALA A 90 -10.26 6.69 -22.31
C ALA A 90 -10.75 6.45 -20.88
N VAL A 91 -11.16 5.23 -20.59
CA VAL A 91 -11.63 4.81 -19.27
C VAL A 91 -10.46 4.19 -18.51
N SER A 92 -10.24 4.62 -17.28
CA SER A 92 -9.32 3.93 -16.39
C SER A 92 -10.02 2.71 -15.78
N ARG A 93 -9.57 1.52 -16.14
CA ARG A 93 -10.19 0.26 -15.72
C ARG A 93 -10.19 0.06 -14.20
N PRO A 94 -9.06 0.28 -13.48
CA PRO A 94 -9.00 0.10 -12.03
C PRO A 94 -9.92 1.01 -11.22
N THR A 95 -10.33 2.15 -11.78
CA THR A 95 -11.20 3.14 -11.14
C THR A 95 -12.58 3.25 -11.78
N THR A 96 -12.93 2.27 -12.64
CA THR A 96 -14.29 2.10 -13.18
C THR A 96 -14.99 1.01 -12.39
N PRO A 97 -16.02 1.32 -11.57
CA PRO A 97 -16.62 0.40 -10.62
C PRO A 97 -16.96 -0.99 -11.17
N ASP A 98 -17.77 -1.04 -12.26
CA ASP A 98 -18.18 -2.30 -12.85
C ASP A 98 -17.03 -3.12 -13.46
N LEU A 99 -15.97 -2.44 -13.94
CA LEU A 99 -14.80 -3.13 -14.50
C LEU A 99 -13.93 -3.70 -13.38
N ARG A 100 -13.77 -2.96 -12.28
CA ARG A 100 -13.05 -3.44 -11.10
C ARG A 100 -13.68 -4.73 -10.55
N ILE A 101 -14.98 -4.77 -10.40
CA ILE A 101 -15.69 -5.97 -9.93
C ILE A 101 -15.51 -7.14 -10.90
N LYS A 102 -15.58 -6.89 -12.23
CA LYS A 102 -15.32 -7.94 -13.22
C LYS A 102 -13.91 -8.51 -13.15
N ASP A 103 -12.94 -7.68 -12.76
CA ASP A 103 -11.54 -8.14 -12.61
C ASP A 103 -11.37 -8.97 -11.34
N LEU A 104 -12.02 -8.62 -10.24
CA LEU A 104 -12.08 -9.46 -9.04
C LEU A 104 -12.75 -10.81 -9.34
N ASP A 105 -13.89 -10.80 -10.06
CA ASP A 105 -14.60 -12.01 -10.44
C ASP A 105 -13.78 -12.92 -11.34
N ARG A 106 -13.00 -12.35 -12.26
CA ARG A 106 -12.10 -13.10 -13.15
C ARG A 106 -11.01 -13.84 -12.38
N ASP A 107 -10.48 -13.23 -11.34
CA ASP A 107 -9.42 -13.78 -10.49
C ASP A 107 -9.97 -14.65 -9.34
N ASP A 108 -11.30 -14.78 -9.28
CA ASP A 108 -12.00 -15.46 -8.18
C ASP A 108 -11.65 -14.90 -6.79
N VAL A 109 -11.42 -13.59 -6.72
CA VAL A 109 -11.21 -12.82 -5.49
C VAL A 109 -12.54 -12.24 -5.04
N TYR A 110 -12.98 -12.62 -3.84
CA TYR A 110 -14.24 -12.18 -3.28
C TYR A 110 -14.26 -10.71 -2.90
N ALA A 111 -13.21 -10.25 -2.24
CA ALA A 111 -13.10 -8.86 -1.80
C ALA A 111 -11.64 -8.41 -1.76
N GLU A 112 -11.43 -7.11 -1.65
CA GLU A 112 -10.11 -6.49 -1.67
C GLU A 112 -9.98 -5.31 -0.70
N VAL A 113 -8.78 -5.15 -0.16
CA VAL A 113 -8.31 -3.91 0.48
C VAL A 113 -7.46 -3.16 -0.54
N ILE A 114 -7.72 -1.87 -0.73
CA ILE A 114 -7.07 -1.06 -1.77
C ILE A 114 -6.18 -0.01 -1.13
N TYR A 115 -4.91 -0.07 -1.45
CA TYR A 115 -3.93 0.98 -1.16
C TYR A 115 -4.04 2.14 -2.13
N GLY A 116 -3.72 3.34 -1.65
CA GLY A 116 -3.89 4.58 -2.40
C GLY A 116 -2.62 5.12 -3.04
N CYS A 117 -2.72 6.34 -3.55
CA CYS A 117 -1.64 7.00 -4.28
C CYS A 117 -0.67 7.75 -3.33
N LEU A 118 0.17 7.03 -2.57
CA LEU A 118 1.12 7.62 -1.62
C LEU A 118 2.12 8.61 -2.23
N LEU A 119 2.26 8.62 -3.56
CA LEU A 119 3.18 9.52 -4.25
C LEU A 119 2.93 11.00 -3.92
N THR A 120 1.68 11.41 -3.74
CA THR A 120 1.32 12.79 -3.37
C THR A 120 1.94 13.21 -2.03
N ASN A 121 1.95 12.31 -1.06
CA ASN A 121 2.54 12.53 0.26
C ASN A 121 4.07 12.61 0.24
N GLU A 122 4.71 12.03 -0.76
CA GLU A 122 6.16 12.04 -0.88
C GLU A 122 6.72 13.26 -1.62
N ILE A 123 5.95 13.83 -2.56
CA ILE A 123 6.50 14.80 -3.52
C ILE A 123 5.90 16.21 -3.41
N ILE A 124 4.67 16.38 -2.88
CA ILE A 124 4.10 17.73 -2.71
C ILE A 124 4.78 18.42 -1.52
N ALA A 125 5.51 19.51 -1.80
CA ALA A 125 6.29 20.21 -0.80
C ALA A 125 5.41 21.05 0.14
N ASP A 126 4.34 21.69 -0.37
CA ASP A 126 3.42 22.47 0.45
C ASP A 126 2.52 21.56 1.29
N HIS A 127 2.67 21.65 2.61
CA HIS A 127 1.96 20.80 3.57
C HIS A 127 0.43 20.99 3.52
N ALA A 128 -0.06 22.20 3.31
CA ALA A 128 -1.50 22.46 3.25
C ALA A 128 -2.12 21.86 2.00
N ILE A 129 -1.43 21.96 0.86
CA ILE A 129 -1.85 21.33 -0.40
C ILE A 129 -1.78 19.82 -0.29
N ARG A 130 -0.73 19.28 0.34
CA ARG A 130 -0.56 17.84 0.56
C ARG A 130 -1.72 17.25 1.36
N ASP A 131 -2.00 17.78 2.57
CA ASP A 131 -3.08 17.31 3.44
C ASP A 131 -4.47 17.48 2.76
N TRP A 132 -4.66 18.54 2.02
CA TRP A 132 -5.88 18.76 1.25
C TRP A 132 -6.02 17.75 0.10
N THR A 133 -4.93 17.41 -0.58
CA THR A 133 -4.91 16.41 -1.66
C THR A 133 -5.36 15.04 -1.14
N ASP A 134 -4.89 14.64 0.04
CA ASP A 134 -5.32 13.41 0.70
C ASP A 134 -6.82 13.45 1.04
N THR A 135 -7.31 14.56 1.56
CA THR A 135 -8.74 14.74 1.88
C THR A 135 -9.62 14.55 0.66
N VAL A 136 -9.27 15.14 -0.48
CA VAL A 136 -10.01 15.00 -1.75
C VAL A 136 -9.99 13.57 -2.25
N TYR A 137 -8.83 12.90 -2.20
CA TYR A 137 -8.72 11.50 -2.55
C TYR A 137 -9.63 10.63 -1.65
N ASN A 138 -9.60 10.84 -0.35
CA ASN A 138 -10.37 10.06 0.62
C ASN A 138 -11.89 10.19 0.41
N ASP A 139 -12.36 11.39 0.09
CA ASP A 139 -13.76 11.64 -0.25
C ASP A 139 -14.15 10.88 -1.53
N TRP A 140 -13.33 10.99 -2.55
CA TRP A 140 -13.55 10.34 -3.83
C TRP A 140 -13.50 8.81 -3.73
N VAL A 141 -12.49 8.24 -3.07
CA VAL A 141 -12.33 6.78 -2.99
C VAL A 141 -13.43 6.13 -2.12
N SER A 142 -13.91 6.84 -1.10
CA SER A 142 -15.08 6.43 -0.32
C SER A 142 -16.34 6.36 -1.19
N ASP A 143 -16.54 7.33 -2.10
CA ASP A 143 -17.63 7.33 -3.04
C ASP A 143 -17.49 6.24 -4.12
N PHE A 144 -16.28 6.03 -4.60
CA PHE A 144 -15.94 4.94 -5.52
C PHE A 144 -16.30 3.57 -4.94
N ALA A 145 -15.91 3.30 -3.68
CA ALA A 145 -16.24 2.03 -3.01
C ALA A 145 -17.77 1.82 -2.91
N ARG A 146 -18.53 2.88 -2.56
CA ARG A 146 -20.01 2.80 -2.52
C ARG A 146 -20.63 2.53 -3.88
N LYS A 147 -20.05 3.07 -4.96
CA LYS A 147 -20.53 2.88 -6.34
C LYS A 147 -20.13 1.52 -6.92
N SER A 148 -19.03 0.92 -6.42
CA SER A 148 -18.58 -0.41 -6.82
C SER A 148 -19.40 -1.50 -6.12
N ASP A 149 -18.92 -1.99 -5.02
CA ASP A 149 -19.63 -2.89 -4.10
C ASP A 149 -19.08 -2.67 -2.68
N PRO A 150 -19.87 -2.04 -1.78
CA PRO A 150 -19.42 -1.71 -0.43
C PRO A 150 -19.15 -2.94 0.46
N ASN A 151 -19.49 -4.15 0.00
CA ASN A 151 -19.18 -5.41 0.69
C ASN A 151 -17.95 -6.11 0.13
N ARG A 152 -17.39 -5.62 -0.96
CA ARG A 152 -16.24 -6.24 -1.65
C ARG A 152 -15.05 -5.30 -1.80
N VAL A 153 -15.26 -3.98 -1.82
CA VAL A 153 -14.24 -2.96 -2.12
C VAL A 153 -13.96 -2.11 -0.89
N PHE A 154 -12.79 -2.23 -0.31
CA PHE A 154 -12.39 -1.61 0.95
C PHE A 154 -11.13 -0.74 0.78
N PRO A 155 -11.26 0.49 0.26
CA PRO A 155 -10.10 1.37 0.14
C PRO A 155 -9.60 1.85 1.49
N LEU A 156 -8.29 1.99 1.61
CA LEU A 156 -7.62 2.66 2.70
C LEU A 156 -7.63 4.17 2.46
N ALA A 157 -7.79 4.93 3.54
CA ALA A 157 -7.61 6.37 3.48
C ALA A 157 -6.13 6.73 3.32
N LEU A 158 -5.80 7.74 2.54
CA LEU A 158 -4.50 8.39 2.64
C LEU A 158 -4.45 9.15 3.96
N VAL A 159 -3.47 8.83 4.80
CA VAL A 159 -3.27 9.49 6.09
C VAL A 159 -2.22 10.59 5.92
N PRO A 160 -2.53 11.86 6.22
CA PRO A 160 -1.56 12.93 6.15
C PRO A 160 -0.29 12.63 6.95
N ASN A 161 0.86 12.84 6.34
CA ASN A 161 2.16 12.61 6.97
C ASN A 161 2.90 13.89 7.37
N THR A 162 2.24 15.02 7.30
CA THR A 162 2.80 16.35 7.59
C THR A 162 2.91 16.62 9.10
N THR A 163 1.83 16.36 9.84
CA THR A 163 1.80 16.47 11.30
C THR A 163 1.01 15.33 11.93
N PRO A 164 1.37 14.92 13.17
CA PRO A 164 0.58 13.94 13.92
C PRO A 164 -0.87 14.35 14.16
N GLN A 165 -1.13 15.66 14.27
CA GLN A 165 -2.46 16.21 14.52
C GLN A 165 -3.34 16.13 13.27
N SER A 166 -2.81 16.48 12.08
CA SER A 166 -3.54 16.33 10.81
C SER A 166 -3.84 14.86 10.54
N ALA A 167 -2.87 13.97 10.76
CA ALA A 167 -3.04 12.53 10.65
C ALA A 167 -4.19 12.01 11.55
N ALA A 168 -4.16 12.35 12.83
CA ALA A 168 -5.18 11.92 13.78
C ALA A 168 -6.59 12.48 13.47
N ALA A 169 -6.67 13.72 13.00
CA ALA A 169 -7.93 14.35 12.58
C ALA A 169 -8.53 13.63 11.37
N GLU A 170 -7.70 13.33 10.37
CA GLU A 170 -8.13 12.65 9.14
C GLU A 170 -8.54 11.20 9.40
N VAL A 171 -7.83 10.46 10.24
CA VAL A 171 -8.24 9.11 10.68
C VAL A 171 -9.64 9.14 11.29
N ARG A 172 -9.91 10.07 12.21
CA ARG A 172 -11.24 10.19 12.81
C ARG A 172 -12.32 10.59 11.79
N ARG A 173 -11.98 11.44 10.82
CA ARG A 173 -12.88 11.84 9.74
C ARG A 173 -13.22 10.65 8.84
N CYS A 174 -12.21 9.94 8.37
CA CYS A 174 -12.35 8.80 7.46
C CYS A 174 -13.09 7.62 8.11
N ALA A 175 -12.83 7.34 9.39
CA ALA A 175 -13.58 6.34 10.15
C ALA A 175 -15.08 6.67 10.23
N LYS A 176 -15.45 7.96 10.42
CA LYS A 176 -16.85 8.40 10.39
C LYS A 176 -17.49 8.27 9.00
N MET A 177 -16.71 8.37 7.93
CA MET A 177 -17.17 8.14 6.55
C MET A 177 -17.37 6.67 6.22
N GLY A 178 -16.86 5.75 7.06
CA GLY A 178 -17.00 4.30 6.89
C GLY A 178 -15.77 3.63 6.24
N LEU A 179 -14.68 4.35 6.00
CA LEU A 179 -13.40 3.74 5.68
C LEU A 179 -12.88 2.93 6.88
N ARG A 180 -12.14 1.86 6.63
CA ARG A 180 -11.83 0.85 7.64
C ARG A 180 -10.36 0.72 7.98
N GLY A 181 -9.51 1.57 7.41
CA GLY A 181 -8.08 1.62 7.63
C GLY A 181 -7.46 2.75 6.83
N GLY A 182 -6.21 3.06 7.11
CA GLY A 182 -5.47 4.12 6.44
C GLY A 182 -4.08 3.67 6.02
N ASP A 183 -3.56 4.31 5.00
CA ASP A 183 -2.23 4.11 4.46
C ASP A 183 -1.41 5.38 4.72
N LEU A 184 -0.28 5.23 5.42
CA LEU A 184 0.59 6.33 5.83
C LEU A 184 1.93 6.25 5.11
N ALA A 185 2.20 7.22 4.25
CA ALA A 185 3.52 7.37 3.66
C ALA A 185 4.56 7.71 4.74
N PHE A 186 5.49 6.79 5.01
CA PHE A 186 6.56 7.01 6.00
C PHE A 186 7.74 7.81 5.44
N LYS A 187 7.83 7.95 4.12
CA LYS A 187 8.77 8.86 3.47
C LYS A 187 8.19 10.27 3.42
N GLY A 188 9.06 11.27 3.61
CA GLY A 188 8.63 12.67 3.60
C GLY A 188 7.91 13.13 4.87
N MET A 189 7.88 12.31 5.93
CA MET A 189 7.33 12.68 7.24
C MET A 189 8.12 13.83 7.88
N GLY A 190 7.42 14.75 8.51
CA GLY A 190 8.04 15.87 9.24
C GLY A 190 8.80 15.46 10.50
N LEU A 191 8.40 14.34 11.13
CA LEU A 191 9.02 13.74 12.31
C LEU A 191 9.30 12.26 12.05
N PRO A 192 10.40 11.69 12.59
CA PRO A 192 10.65 10.26 12.47
C PRO A 192 9.52 9.45 13.12
N LEU A 193 9.21 8.28 12.56
CA LEU A 193 8.10 7.44 12.98
C LEU A 193 8.18 7.00 14.47
N TRP A 194 9.36 6.95 15.05
CA TRP A 194 9.58 6.65 16.48
C TRP A 194 9.36 7.85 17.41
N HIS A 195 9.05 9.08 16.90
CA HIS A 195 8.81 10.26 17.72
C HIS A 195 7.47 10.18 18.44
N HIS A 196 7.45 10.50 19.74
CA HIS A 196 6.25 10.35 20.59
C HIS A 196 5.09 11.28 20.22
N ASP A 197 5.31 12.35 19.47
CA ASP A 197 4.21 13.21 19.00
C ASP A 197 3.23 12.41 18.11
N TRP A 198 3.68 11.30 17.46
CA TRP A 198 2.82 10.39 16.72
C TRP A 198 1.82 9.64 17.62
N ASP A 199 1.94 9.72 18.93
CA ASP A 199 0.97 9.13 19.87
C ASP A 199 -0.45 9.64 19.62
N ALA A 200 -0.62 10.89 19.13
CA ALA A 200 -1.91 11.41 18.70
C ALA A 200 -2.58 10.57 17.61
N LEU A 201 -1.78 10.09 16.63
CA LEU A 201 -2.25 9.20 15.56
C LEU A 201 -2.57 7.80 16.10
N TRP A 202 -1.66 7.23 16.90
CA TRP A 202 -1.85 5.87 17.46
C TRP A 202 -3.08 5.81 18.36
N GLN A 203 -3.32 6.86 19.14
CA GLN A 203 -4.54 6.99 19.92
C GLN A 203 -5.79 7.06 19.04
N ALA A 204 -5.79 7.87 17.98
CA ALA A 204 -6.92 7.99 17.05
C ALA A 204 -7.21 6.66 16.34
N SER A 205 -6.16 5.94 15.92
CA SER A 205 -6.26 4.62 15.31
C SER A 205 -6.90 3.61 16.27
N ALA A 206 -6.43 3.55 17.52
CA ALA A 206 -6.98 2.66 18.55
C ALA A 206 -8.46 2.97 18.85
N GLU A 207 -8.80 4.25 19.07
CA GLU A 207 -10.17 4.71 19.35
C GLU A 207 -11.15 4.35 18.23
N CYS A 208 -10.71 4.50 16.99
CA CYS A 208 -11.53 4.25 15.79
C CYS A 208 -11.49 2.79 15.31
N LYS A 209 -10.64 1.92 15.90
CA LYS A 209 -10.32 0.58 15.38
C LYS A 209 -9.92 0.65 13.89
N PHE A 210 -9.03 1.56 13.59
CA PHE A 210 -8.63 1.95 12.25
C PHE A 210 -7.15 1.60 12.07
N PRO A 211 -6.81 0.40 11.56
CA PRO A 211 -5.41 0.00 11.37
C PRO A 211 -4.69 0.95 10.45
N ILE A 212 -3.42 1.21 10.75
CA ILE A 212 -2.55 2.04 9.92
C ILE A 212 -1.61 1.13 9.14
N SER A 213 -1.71 1.21 7.84
CA SER A 213 -0.82 0.51 6.90
C SER A 213 0.35 1.40 6.51
N PHE A 214 1.46 0.75 6.18
CA PHE A 214 2.66 1.34 5.63
C PHE A 214 3.06 0.52 4.42
N HIS A 215 2.89 1.09 3.24
CA HIS A 215 3.16 0.37 2.01
C HIS A 215 4.59 0.60 1.54
N SER A 216 5.22 -0.44 0.97
CA SER A 216 6.53 -0.30 0.34
C SER A 216 6.45 0.63 -0.87
N THR A 217 7.36 1.61 -0.93
CA THR A 217 7.51 2.50 -2.09
C THR A 217 8.93 2.45 -2.66
N GLY A 218 9.70 1.43 -2.24
CA GLY A 218 11.05 1.12 -2.70
C GLY A 218 12.15 1.68 -1.80
N PHE A 219 13.17 0.87 -1.59
CA PHE A 219 14.26 1.10 -0.65
C PHE A 219 15.13 2.29 -1.06
N LYS A 220 15.10 3.39 -0.29
CA LYS A 220 15.83 4.64 -0.60
C LYS A 220 17.35 4.52 -0.58
N ALA A 221 17.90 3.55 0.14
CA ALA A 221 19.34 3.36 0.23
C ALA A 221 19.97 2.77 -1.05
N VAL A 222 19.16 2.32 -2.01
CA VAL A 222 19.68 1.95 -3.33
C VAL A 222 20.10 3.21 -4.06
N ARG A 223 21.41 3.35 -4.26
CA ARG A 223 21.96 4.49 -5.00
C ARG A 223 21.40 4.48 -6.42
N ALA A 224 20.73 5.56 -6.78
CA ALA A 224 20.25 5.77 -8.14
C ALA A 224 21.44 6.11 -9.08
N PRO A 225 21.30 5.88 -10.40
CA PRO A 225 22.26 6.38 -11.37
C PRO A 225 22.45 7.90 -11.25
N ASP A 226 23.69 8.36 -11.30
CA ASP A 226 24.03 9.78 -11.10
C ASP A 226 23.69 10.65 -12.31
N THR A 227 23.50 10.04 -13.47
CA THR A 227 23.21 10.75 -14.74
C THR A 227 22.21 9.98 -15.59
N PRO A 228 21.42 10.67 -16.47
CA PRO A 228 20.55 10.00 -17.42
C PRO A 228 21.27 9.02 -18.37
N ALA A 229 22.53 9.31 -18.70
CA ALA A 229 23.34 8.40 -19.53
C ALA A 229 23.62 7.10 -18.78
N MET A 230 24.03 7.18 -17.51
CA MET A 230 24.28 6.02 -16.66
C MET A 230 22.97 5.24 -16.42
N GLU A 231 21.85 5.91 -16.19
CA GLU A 231 20.56 5.27 -16.04
C GLU A 231 20.18 4.46 -17.27
N LYS A 232 20.35 5.02 -18.47
CA LYS A 232 20.09 4.33 -19.73
C LYS A 232 21.02 3.15 -19.95
N GLU A 233 22.31 3.30 -19.64
CA GLU A 233 23.34 2.26 -19.85
C GLU A 233 23.16 1.05 -18.90
N TYR A 234 22.84 1.33 -17.61
CA TYR A 234 22.72 0.32 -16.55
C TYR A 234 21.28 0.14 -16.03
N PHE A 235 20.30 0.43 -16.88
CA PHE A 235 18.87 0.41 -16.48
C PHE A 235 18.43 -0.95 -15.92
N THR A 236 18.85 -2.04 -16.56
CA THR A 236 18.44 -3.39 -16.16
C THR A 236 19.06 -3.79 -14.83
N GLU A 237 20.37 -3.54 -14.65
CA GLU A 237 21.08 -3.86 -13.40
C GLU A 237 20.51 -3.05 -12.23
N TRP A 238 20.31 -1.76 -12.42
CA TRP A 238 19.73 -0.90 -11.39
C TRP A 238 18.31 -1.32 -11.03
N ARG A 239 17.49 -1.63 -12.02
CA ARG A 239 16.12 -2.14 -11.79
C ARG A 239 16.14 -3.47 -11.03
N LEU A 240 17.02 -4.40 -11.37
CA LEU A 240 17.16 -5.67 -10.65
C LEU A 240 17.54 -5.47 -9.18
N VAL A 241 18.52 -4.62 -8.91
CA VAL A 241 18.92 -4.27 -7.52
C VAL A 241 17.75 -3.65 -6.78
N ARG A 242 17.05 -2.72 -7.40
CA ARG A 242 15.88 -2.06 -6.81
C ARG A 242 14.76 -3.04 -6.49
N SER A 243 14.41 -3.91 -7.44
CA SER A 243 13.35 -4.91 -7.26
C SER A 243 13.70 -5.91 -6.15
N ALA A 244 14.96 -6.35 -6.07
CA ALA A 244 15.39 -7.30 -5.04
C ALA A 244 15.37 -6.72 -3.62
N LEU A 245 15.49 -5.40 -3.47
CA LEU A 245 15.52 -4.71 -2.17
C LEU A 245 14.24 -3.92 -1.90
N PHE A 246 13.28 -3.94 -2.82
CA PHE A 246 12.11 -3.07 -2.81
C PHE A 246 11.36 -3.15 -1.49
N GLN A 247 11.06 -4.34 -1.03
CA GLN A 247 10.25 -4.61 0.15
C GLN A 247 10.96 -4.29 1.49
N LEU A 248 12.29 -4.14 1.48
CA LEU A 248 13.07 -3.94 2.70
C LEU A 248 12.94 -2.53 3.30
N ASP A 249 12.33 -1.58 2.61
CA ASP A 249 12.07 -0.26 3.20
C ASP A 249 11.07 -0.32 4.36
N THR A 250 10.13 -1.27 4.34
CA THR A 250 9.22 -1.53 5.47
C THR A 250 9.91 -2.08 6.71
N MET A 251 11.17 -2.53 6.60
CA MET A 251 11.99 -2.91 7.75
C MET A 251 12.24 -1.71 8.68
N GLU A 252 12.50 -0.52 8.12
CA GLU A 252 12.64 0.71 8.91
C GLU A 252 11.36 1.03 9.68
N VAL A 253 10.20 0.83 9.03
CA VAL A 253 8.88 1.00 9.67
C VAL A 253 8.73 0.06 10.85
N LEU A 254 8.95 -1.24 10.65
CA LEU A 254 8.83 -2.24 11.71
C LEU A 254 9.69 -1.91 12.91
N VAL A 255 10.98 -1.65 12.67
CA VAL A 255 11.94 -1.33 13.75
C VAL A 255 11.51 -0.06 14.48
N SER A 256 11.11 0.99 13.75
CA SER A 256 10.67 2.26 14.32
C SER A 256 9.40 2.11 15.14
N MET A 257 8.40 1.37 14.65
CA MET A 257 7.15 1.11 15.38
C MET A 257 7.39 0.36 16.68
N LEU A 258 8.19 -0.71 16.65
CA LEU A 258 8.49 -1.50 17.85
C LEU A 258 9.38 -0.73 18.85
N ALA A 259 10.35 0.05 18.36
CA ALA A 259 11.23 0.85 19.20
C ALA A 259 10.56 2.11 19.77
N SER A 260 9.52 2.65 19.11
CA SER A 260 8.79 3.84 19.60
C SER A 260 8.10 3.60 20.94
N GLY A 261 7.80 2.35 21.31
CA GLY A 261 6.95 2.01 22.44
C GLY A 261 5.47 2.29 22.22
N ALA A 262 5.05 2.68 21.01
CA ALA A 262 3.64 2.93 20.68
C ALA A 262 2.76 1.70 20.94
N CYS A 263 3.28 0.52 20.58
CA CYS A 263 2.57 -0.73 20.82
C CYS A 263 2.29 -1.01 22.31
N GLU A 264 3.18 -0.61 23.23
CA GLU A 264 2.95 -0.73 24.67
C GLU A 264 1.92 0.31 25.15
N ARG A 265 2.02 1.55 24.68
CA ARG A 265 1.11 2.63 25.10
C ARG A 265 -0.30 2.50 24.56
N PHE A 266 -0.45 1.93 23.37
CA PHE A 266 -1.72 1.80 22.65
C PHE A 266 -1.97 0.32 22.26
N PRO A 267 -2.37 -0.55 23.20
CA PRO A 267 -2.51 -1.99 22.94
C PRO A 267 -3.63 -2.35 21.93
N GLU A 268 -4.59 -1.47 21.71
CA GLU A 268 -5.68 -1.64 20.74
C GLU A 268 -5.34 -1.15 19.32
N PHE A 269 -4.19 -0.52 19.15
CA PHE A 269 -3.70 -0.08 17.86
C PHE A 269 -3.17 -1.26 17.04
N ASN A 270 -3.47 -1.31 15.74
CA ASN A 270 -2.92 -2.28 14.81
C ASN A 270 -2.20 -1.58 13.66
N PHE A 271 -1.10 -2.18 13.19
CA PHE A 271 -0.39 -1.71 12.01
C PHE A 271 -0.14 -2.83 11.00
N VAL A 272 0.00 -2.45 9.73
CA VAL A 272 0.19 -3.38 8.60
C VAL A 272 1.42 -2.95 7.82
N LEU A 273 2.26 -3.92 7.46
CA LEU A 273 3.33 -3.74 6.50
C LEU A 273 2.83 -4.24 5.13
N GLY A 274 2.47 -3.31 4.26
CA GLY A 274 1.96 -3.58 2.90
C GLY A 274 3.11 -3.89 1.93
N GLU A 275 2.88 -4.81 1.02
CA GLU A 275 3.85 -5.28 0.00
C GLU A 275 5.25 -5.56 0.56
N SER A 276 5.30 -6.10 1.77
CA SER A 276 6.56 -6.21 2.51
C SER A 276 7.26 -7.57 2.36
N GLY A 277 6.54 -8.60 1.92
CA GLY A 277 7.03 -9.98 2.05
C GLY A 277 7.23 -10.37 3.53
N VAL A 278 7.62 -11.61 3.80
CA VAL A 278 7.66 -12.12 5.18
C VAL A 278 9.02 -12.69 5.59
N THR A 279 9.87 -13.06 4.65
CA THR A 279 11.09 -13.86 4.92
C THR A 279 12.16 -13.13 5.72
N TRP A 280 12.20 -11.82 5.71
CA TRP A 280 13.16 -10.98 6.44
C TRP A 280 12.76 -10.72 7.90
N LEU A 281 11.49 -10.89 8.26
CA LEU A 281 10.94 -10.59 9.59
C LEU A 281 11.66 -11.33 10.74
N PRO A 282 11.93 -12.66 10.65
CA PRO A 282 12.62 -13.38 11.72
C PRO A 282 14.00 -12.82 12.06
N TYR A 283 14.75 -12.34 11.06
CA TYR A 283 16.03 -11.68 11.30
C TYR A 283 15.86 -10.42 12.16
N VAL A 284 14.87 -9.59 11.83
CA VAL A 284 14.62 -8.35 12.59
C VAL A 284 14.14 -8.66 14.00
N PHE A 285 13.27 -9.65 14.17
CA PHE A 285 12.80 -10.08 15.49
C PHE A 285 13.95 -10.55 16.37
N ASP A 286 14.84 -11.39 15.84
CA ASP A 286 16.02 -11.87 16.59
C ASP A 286 16.93 -10.69 17.02
N ARG A 287 17.19 -9.75 16.12
CA ARG A 287 17.99 -8.56 16.41
C ARG A 287 17.36 -7.68 17.48
N LEU A 288 16.08 -7.37 17.37
CA LEU A 288 15.37 -6.52 18.35
C LEU A 288 15.20 -7.21 19.71
N ASP A 289 14.90 -8.50 19.72
CA ASP A 289 14.74 -9.27 20.96
C ASP A 289 16.08 -9.42 21.71
N THR A 290 17.19 -9.48 21.00
CA THR A 290 18.53 -9.45 21.60
C THR A 290 18.80 -8.13 22.32
N GLU A 291 18.39 -7.00 21.73
CA GLU A 291 18.58 -5.66 22.31
C GLU A 291 17.53 -5.34 23.43
N TYR A 292 16.52 -6.18 23.61
CA TYR A 292 15.43 -5.90 24.54
C TYR A 292 15.89 -5.70 25.98
N HIS A 293 16.83 -6.52 26.46
CA HIS A 293 17.27 -6.48 27.85
C HIS A 293 18.00 -5.19 28.22
N ASP A 294 18.74 -4.63 27.28
CA ASP A 294 19.54 -3.42 27.48
C ASP A 294 18.78 -2.15 27.08
N ARG A 295 18.25 -2.11 25.85
CA ARG A 295 17.63 -0.91 25.27
C ARG A 295 16.12 -0.92 25.35
N GLY A 296 15.48 -2.06 25.10
CA GLY A 296 14.02 -2.16 25.08
C GLY A 296 13.42 -1.86 26.45
N ARG A 297 13.98 -2.38 27.52
CA ARG A 297 13.54 -2.07 28.90
C ARG A 297 13.77 -0.60 29.26
N ALA A 298 14.87 -0.01 28.81
CA ALA A 298 15.19 1.39 29.07
C ALA A 298 14.14 2.36 28.49
N ILE A 299 13.50 1.99 27.38
CA ILE A 299 12.38 2.77 26.76
C ILE A 299 11.00 2.33 27.24
N GLY A 300 10.92 1.48 28.26
CA GLY A 300 9.68 1.10 28.94
C GLY A 300 8.92 -0.08 28.31
N LEU A 301 9.50 -0.84 27.37
CA LEU A 301 8.87 -2.04 26.85
C LEU A 301 8.74 -3.14 27.91
N LYS A 302 7.56 -3.73 28.03
CA LYS A 302 7.28 -4.81 29.00
C LYS A 302 7.37 -6.22 28.38
N MET A 303 7.31 -6.31 27.07
CA MET A 303 7.43 -7.55 26.28
C MET A 303 8.58 -7.41 25.29
N LYS A 304 9.03 -8.55 24.75
CA LYS A 304 9.97 -8.55 23.62
C LYS A 304 9.36 -7.85 22.39
N PRO A 305 10.15 -7.17 21.58
CA PRO A 305 9.68 -6.54 20.34
C PRO A 305 8.89 -7.49 19.43
N SER A 306 9.35 -8.73 19.25
CA SER A 306 8.62 -9.73 18.46
C SER A 306 7.22 -10.07 19.00
N ASP A 307 7.02 -10.01 20.32
CA ASP A 307 5.72 -10.26 20.94
C ASP A 307 4.73 -9.12 20.72
N TYR A 308 5.22 -7.88 20.61
CA TYR A 308 4.38 -6.74 20.19
C TYR A 308 3.91 -6.91 18.75
N PHE A 309 4.78 -7.35 17.84
CA PHE A 309 4.34 -7.65 16.48
C PHE A 309 3.26 -8.73 16.46
N ARG A 310 3.48 -9.85 17.16
CA ARG A 310 2.49 -10.93 17.25
C ARG A 310 1.17 -10.50 17.87
N ARG A 311 1.16 -9.42 18.66
CA ARG A 311 -0.07 -8.85 19.23
C ARG A 311 -0.80 -7.92 18.26
N GLN A 312 -0.08 -7.03 17.55
CA GLN A 312 -0.64 -5.87 16.88
C GLN A 312 -0.20 -5.67 15.42
N GLY A 313 0.91 -6.29 15.00
CA GLY A 313 1.44 -6.17 13.66
C GLY A 313 0.82 -7.17 12.69
N TYR A 314 0.65 -6.75 11.45
CA TYR A 314 0.27 -7.59 10.33
C TYR A 314 1.22 -7.33 9.15
N VAL A 315 1.26 -8.27 8.23
CA VAL A 315 2.13 -8.21 7.06
C VAL A 315 1.41 -8.78 5.85
N THR A 316 1.58 -8.14 4.68
CA THR A 316 1.11 -8.71 3.40
C THR A 316 2.26 -9.34 2.63
N TYR A 317 1.94 -10.36 1.86
CA TYR A 317 2.83 -10.98 0.89
C TYR A 317 2.03 -11.35 -0.38
N GLN A 318 2.70 -11.40 -1.49
CA GLN A 318 2.13 -11.76 -2.80
C GLN A 318 2.54 -13.19 -3.18
N GLN A 319 3.83 -13.43 -3.30
CA GLN A 319 4.45 -14.72 -3.59
C GLN A 319 5.71 -14.87 -2.74
N ASP A 320 5.78 -15.94 -1.95
CA ASP A 320 6.96 -16.19 -1.13
C ASP A 320 7.20 -17.70 -1.02
N LYS A 321 8.31 -18.17 -1.57
CA LYS A 321 8.65 -19.59 -1.61
C LYS A 321 9.08 -20.17 -0.26
N PHE A 322 9.37 -19.32 0.72
CA PHE A 322 9.87 -19.73 2.03
C PHE A 322 8.85 -19.56 3.15
N LEU A 323 7.56 -19.50 2.82
CA LEU A 323 6.48 -19.32 3.81
C LEU A 323 6.46 -20.41 4.87
N GLU A 324 6.57 -21.68 4.48
CA GLU A 324 6.36 -22.82 5.37
C GLU A 324 7.26 -22.77 6.63
N PRO A 325 8.59 -22.59 6.54
CA PRO A 325 9.44 -22.45 7.72
C PRO A 325 9.28 -21.11 8.46
N ILE A 326 8.74 -20.08 7.83
CA ILE A 326 8.68 -18.71 8.36
C ILE A 326 7.38 -18.45 9.13
N VAL A 327 6.25 -18.95 8.65
CA VAL A 327 4.93 -18.74 9.29
C VAL A 327 4.91 -19.06 10.79
N PRO A 328 5.51 -20.16 11.28
CA PRO A 328 5.55 -20.45 12.72
C PRO A 328 6.34 -19.41 13.55
N LEU A 329 7.31 -18.72 12.92
CA LEU A 329 8.15 -17.70 13.60
C LEU A 329 7.42 -16.36 13.72
N ILE A 330 6.56 -16.04 12.77
CA ILE A 330 5.78 -14.80 12.72
C ILE A 330 4.45 -14.97 13.49
N GLY A 331 3.75 -16.06 13.23
CA GLY A 331 2.38 -16.34 13.63
C GLY A 331 1.42 -16.30 12.45
N GLU A 332 0.70 -17.41 12.24
CA GLU A 332 -0.24 -17.56 11.10
C GLU A 332 -1.40 -16.55 11.14
N ASP A 333 -1.69 -15.98 12.32
CA ASP A 333 -2.73 -14.96 12.53
C ASP A 333 -2.29 -13.54 12.15
N ARG A 334 -1.05 -13.36 11.65
CA ARG A 334 -0.44 -12.06 11.35
C ARG A 334 -0.08 -11.87 9.89
N ILE A 335 -0.28 -12.89 9.08
CA ILE A 335 0.07 -12.90 7.66
C ILE A 335 -1.21 -12.81 6.84
N MET A 336 -1.21 -11.93 5.86
CA MET A 336 -2.30 -11.73 4.92
C MET A 336 -1.75 -11.84 3.49
N TRP A 337 -2.54 -12.41 2.60
CA TRP A 337 -2.19 -12.47 1.19
C TRP A 337 -2.77 -11.28 0.42
N GLY A 338 -2.02 -10.77 -0.58
CA GLY A 338 -2.47 -9.77 -1.54
C GLY A 338 -2.12 -10.14 -2.97
N SER A 339 -2.98 -9.80 -3.92
CA SER A 339 -2.72 -10.05 -5.34
C SER A 339 -1.89 -8.98 -6.01
N ASP A 340 -1.83 -7.81 -5.41
CA ASP A 340 -1.16 -6.62 -5.90
C ASP A 340 -1.75 -6.05 -7.20
N TYR A 341 -3.03 -6.36 -7.47
CA TYR A 341 -3.72 -5.87 -8.67
C TYR A 341 -3.88 -4.34 -8.62
N PRO A 342 -3.60 -3.57 -9.68
CA PRO A 342 -3.26 -3.99 -11.04
C PRO A 342 -1.78 -3.72 -11.42
N HIS A 343 -0.85 -3.97 -10.53
CA HIS A 343 0.58 -3.74 -10.81
C HIS A 343 1.12 -4.67 -11.91
N PRO A 344 2.21 -4.28 -12.61
CA PRO A 344 2.79 -5.09 -13.68
C PRO A 344 3.31 -6.45 -13.25
N ASP A 345 3.58 -6.61 -11.96
CA ASP A 345 4.10 -7.83 -11.31
C ASP A 345 3.08 -8.51 -10.39
N CYS A 346 1.79 -8.09 -10.44
CA CYS A 346 0.71 -8.71 -9.71
C CYS A 346 0.49 -10.18 -10.13
N VAL A 347 -0.23 -10.94 -9.32
CA VAL A 347 -0.58 -12.34 -9.62
C VAL A 347 -1.93 -12.48 -10.35
N TRP A 348 -2.66 -11.40 -10.55
CA TRP A 348 -3.89 -11.40 -11.33
C TRP A 348 -3.63 -11.82 -12.79
N PRO A 349 -4.43 -12.69 -13.41
CA PRO A 349 -5.68 -13.28 -12.92
C PRO A 349 -5.52 -14.73 -12.44
N ASP A 350 -4.36 -15.10 -11.94
CA ASP A 350 -3.97 -16.48 -11.59
C ASP A 350 -3.84 -16.71 -10.07
N SER A 351 -4.50 -15.85 -9.24
CA SER A 351 -4.35 -15.86 -7.77
C SER A 351 -4.57 -17.23 -7.14
N ARG A 352 -5.60 -17.98 -7.55
CA ARG A 352 -5.84 -19.33 -7.01
C ARG A 352 -4.74 -20.32 -7.34
N LYS A 353 -4.16 -20.24 -8.51
CA LYS A 353 -3.04 -21.10 -8.93
C LYS A 353 -1.81 -20.81 -8.09
N VAL A 354 -1.44 -19.55 -7.98
CA VAL A 354 -0.28 -19.10 -7.19
C VAL A 354 -0.44 -19.51 -5.73
N LEU A 355 -1.60 -19.27 -5.13
CA LEU A 355 -1.90 -19.66 -3.76
C LEU A 355 -1.90 -21.18 -3.58
N GLY A 356 -2.38 -21.94 -4.57
CA GLY A 356 -2.34 -23.39 -4.58
C GLY A 356 -0.92 -23.93 -4.47
N GLU A 357 0.03 -23.30 -5.13
CA GLU A 357 1.45 -23.63 -5.08
C GLU A 357 2.11 -23.16 -3.78
N ASN A 358 1.89 -21.90 -3.39
CA ASN A 358 2.53 -21.27 -2.22
C ASN A 358 2.07 -21.90 -0.88
N LEU A 359 0.81 -22.31 -0.80
CA LEU A 359 0.20 -22.79 0.45
C LEU A 359 -0.01 -24.33 0.47
N ALA A 360 0.60 -25.07 -0.47
CA ALA A 360 0.40 -26.52 -0.60
C ALA A 360 0.74 -27.29 0.69
N GLY A 361 1.79 -26.88 1.42
CA GLY A 361 2.25 -27.53 2.66
C GLY A 361 1.45 -27.19 3.92
N PHE A 362 0.53 -26.21 3.85
CA PHE A 362 -0.20 -25.75 5.03
C PHE A 362 -1.52 -26.48 5.26
N SER A 363 -1.95 -26.54 6.53
CA SER A 363 -3.28 -27.01 6.90
C SER A 363 -4.37 -26.12 6.29
N GLU A 364 -5.58 -26.66 6.12
CA GLU A 364 -6.73 -25.89 5.65
C GLU A 364 -7.01 -24.67 6.56
N SER A 365 -6.89 -24.84 7.87
CA SER A 365 -7.05 -23.77 8.85
C SER A 365 -6.04 -22.64 8.64
N THR A 366 -4.76 -22.95 8.49
CA THR A 366 -3.70 -21.96 8.26
C THR A 366 -3.91 -21.24 6.93
N ARG A 367 -4.23 -21.99 5.86
CA ARG A 367 -4.54 -21.38 4.55
C ARG A 367 -5.69 -20.39 4.65
N ARG A 368 -6.79 -20.80 5.27
CA ARG A 368 -7.97 -19.94 5.45
C ARG A 368 -7.64 -18.67 6.24
N LYS A 369 -6.83 -18.75 7.30
CA LYS A 369 -6.36 -17.57 8.04
C LYS A 369 -5.65 -16.59 7.12
N ILE A 370 -4.69 -17.08 6.34
CA ILE A 370 -3.83 -16.24 5.49
C ILE A 370 -4.61 -15.58 4.36
N VAL A 371 -5.55 -16.29 3.72
CA VAL A 371 -6.26 -15.79 2.53
C VAL A 371 -7.60 -15.13 2.83
N HIS A 372 -8.08 -15.21 4.09
CA HIS A 372 -9.41 -14.71 4.43
C HIS A 372 -9.51 -14.17 5.87
N ASP A 373 -9.35 -15.04 6.89
CA ASP A 373 -9.82 -14.72 8.24
C ASP A 373 -9.07 -13.53 8.86
N ASN A 374 -7.75 -13.42 8.63
CA ASN A 374 -6.93 -12.35 9.20
C ASN A 374 -7.34 -10.98 8.65
N VAL A 375 -7.46 -10.86 7.33
CA VAL A 375 -7.87 -9.61 6.70
C VAL A 375 -9.32 -9.28 7.02
N ALA A 376 -10.20 -10.28 7.03
CA ALA A 376 -11.62 -10.10 7.39
C ALA A 376 -11.78 -9.58 8.83
N ALA A 377 -11.03 -10.14 9.78
CA ALA A 377 -11.05 -9.70 11.16
C ALA A 377 -10.47 -8.28 11.34
N LEU A 378 -9.33 -7.99 10.70
CA LEU A 378 -8.64 -6.70 10.85
C LEU A 378 -9.49 -5.53 10.31
N TYR A 379 -10.09 -5.71 9.12
CA TYR A 379 -10.88 -4.66 8.45
C TYR A 379 -12.40 -4.83 8.62
N ASN A 380 -12.84 -5.76 9.50
CA ASN A 380 -14.25 -6.04 9.74
C ASN A 380 -15.05 -6.33 8.45
N ILE A 381 -14.47 -7.16 7.56
CA ILE A 381 -15.11 -7.63 6.33
C ILE A 381 -16.00 -8.84 6.65
N ARG A 382 -17.23 -8.89 6.09
CA ARG A 382 -18.23 -9.93 6.38
C ARG A 382 -18.53 -10.82 5.19
#